data_c34d0f7aae64742e3bc3af2c28bc244a
#
_entry.id   c34d0f7aae64742e3bc3af2c28bc244a
#
_cell.length_a   1.000
_cell.length_b   1.000
_cell.length_c   1.000
_cell.angle_alpha   90.00
_cell.angle_beta   90.00
_cell.angle_gamma   90.00
#
_symmetry.space_group_name_H-M   'P 1'
#
loop_
_entity.id
_entity.type
_entity.pdbx_description
1 polymer ?
#
loop_
_entity_poly.entity_id
_entity_poly.type
_entity_poly.pdbx_seq_one_letter_code
_entity_poly.pdbx_strand_id
1 'polypeptide(L)'
;NVEVHEQRLDTENVLELLRQLEAGPYSLIARQAREVYEQKREPFALEGTIDQRYLAALAKQTREFYGVQHRELHRVVGVYLDQINLLWLLRFRFAYRLSPSETFYQLVPSLSLLHRDRLLELVNLDSIDKVLAALPEPLDGLLAGSVNLVDLQQRMAAYAATEAARVLRHGASGVARALAYLMLREMDLQRLFALTHGRMLKLPEELVAVAVDLAASPCPMPFQ
;
A
#
# COMPACT_ATOMS: atom_id res chain seq x y z
N ASN A 1 9.07 -28.30 0.93
CA ASN A 1 8.59 -28.14 2.31
C ASN A 1 9.10 -26.79 2.80
N VAL A 2 8.26 -25.76 2.73
CA VAL A 2 8.49 -24.52 3.47
C VAL A 2 7.96 -24.81 4.88
N GLU A 3 8.83 -25.12 5.81
CA GLU A 3 8.49 -25.14 7.23
C GLU A 3 8.17 -23.69 7.62
N VAL A 4 6.89 -23.40 7.73
CA VAL A 4 6.42 -22.19 8.41
C VAL A 4 6.69 -22.44 9.89
N HIS A 5 7.84 -21.99 10.38
CA HIS A 5 8.06 -21.88 11.80
C HIS A 5 7.10 -20.81 12.31
N GLU A 6 5.98 -21.22 12.89
CA GLU A 6 5.23 -20.40 13.83
C GLU A 6 6.13 -20.15 15.05
N GLN A 7 7.05 -19.19 14.92
CA GLN A 7 7.70 -18.61 16.09
C GLN A 7 6.59 -17.90 16.88
N ARG A 8 6.19 -18.48 18.01
CA ARG A 8 5.41 -17.76 18.99
C ARG A 8 6.22 -16.53 19.39
N LEU A 9 5.76 -15.38 18.91
CA LEU A 9 6.30 -14.09 19.32
C LEU A 9 5.72 -13.76 20.71
N ASP A 10 6.28 -14.41 21.74
CA ASP A 10 5.91 -14.20 23.13
C ASP A 10 6.82 -13.09 23.67
N THR A 11 6.34 -11.85 23.62
CA THR A 11 7.11 -10.67 23.97
C THR A 11 6.30 -9.76 24.88
N GLU A 12 6.95 -9.20 25.88
CA GLU A 12 6.31 -8.28 26.84
C GLU A 12 6.14 -6.84 26.27
N ASN A 13 6.93 -6.49 25.25
CA ASN A 13 6.90 -5.15 24.68
C ASN A 13 7.35 -5.10 23.22
N VAL A 14 7.02 -3.98 22.55
CA VAL A 14 7.30 -3.75 21.11
C VAL A 14 8.80 -3.81 20.79
N LEU A 15 9.68 -3.32 21.65
CA LEU A 15 11.12 -3.34 21.39
C LEU A 15 11.70 -4.75 21.40
N GLU A 16 11.20 -5.59 22.28
CA GLU A 16 11.59 -7.01 22.33
C GLU A 16 11.09 -7.76 21.09
N LEU A 17 9.85 -7.51 20.68
CA LEU A 17 9.29 -8.04 19.44
C LEU A 17 10.18 -7.67 18.24
N LEU A 18 10.55 -6.40 18.10
CA LEU A 18 11.39 -5.95 17.01
C LEU A 18 12.78 -6.61 17.03
N ARG A 19 13.39 -6.78 18.21
CA ARG A 19 14.67 -7.51 18.36
C ARG A 19 14.57 -8.98 17.95
N GLN A 20 13.48 -9.64 18.27
CA GLN A 20 13.25 -11.03 17.81
C GLN A 20 13.10 -11.10 16.30
N LEU A 21 12.39 -10.14 15.69
CA LEU A 21 12.24 -10.06 14.24
C LEU A 21 13.56 -9.73 13.51
N GLU A 22 14.54 -9.10 14.18
CA GLU A 22 15.88 -8.87 13.62
C GLU A 22 16.66 -10.18 13.34
N ALA A 23 16.30 -11.29 13.95
CA ALA A 23 16.90 -12.59 13.68
C ALA A 23 16.33 -13.29 12.43
N GLY A 24 15.25 -12.78 11.84
CA GLY A 24 14.51 -13.38 10.73
C GLY A 24 14.75 -12.71 9.37
N PRO A 25 13.96 -13.11 8.36
CA PRO A 25 14.08 -12.59 6.99
C PRO A 25 13.80 -11.09 6.87
N TYR A 26 13.17 -10.49 7.86
CA TYR A 26 12.84 -9.07 7.92
C TYR A 26 13.82 -8.25 8.79
N SER A 27 15.02 -8.79 9.06
CA SER A 27 16.03 -8.23 9.98
C SER A 27 16.32 -6.74 9.73
N LEU A 28 16.49 -6.36 8.47
CA LEU A 28 16.79 -4.96 8.11
C LEU A 28 15.61 -4.03 8.41
N ILE A 29 14.39 -4.47 8.06
CA ILE A 29 13.16 -3.69 8.30
C ILE A 29 12.94 -3.54 9.81
N ALA A 30 13.06 -4.65 10.56
CA ALA A 30 12.87 -4.67 12.01
C ALA A 30 13.86 -3.75 12.74
N ARG A 31 15.15 -3.77 12.34
CA ARG A 31 16.19 -2.89 12.89
C ARG A 31 15.85 -1.42 12.67
N GLN A 32 15.54 -1.05 11.43
CA GLN A 32 15.23 0.34 11.09
C GLN A 32 13.94 0.83 11.78
N ALA A 33 12.94 -0.04 11.88
CA ALA A 33 11.71 0.25 12.61
C ALA A 33 11.98 0.45 14.11
N ARG A 34 12.85 -0.38 14.71
CA ARG A 34 13.27 -0.25 16.10
C ARG A 34 13.99 1.08 16.36
N GLU A 35 14.93 1.46 15.49
CA GLU A 35 15.65 2.74 15.60
C GLU A 35 14.70 3.94 15.62
N VAL A 36 13.70 3.94 14.73
CA VAL A 36 12.66 4.99 14.67
C VAL A 36 11.79 4.97 15.92
N TYR A 37 11.38 3.78 16.38
CA TYR A 37 10.55 3.65 17.58
C TYR A 37 11.29 4.05 18.87
N GLU A 38 12.58 3.75 18.99
CA GLU A 38 13.41 4.19 20.11
C GLU A 38 13.51 5.71 20.20
N GLN A 39 13.54 6.41 19.06
CA GLN A 39 13.62 7.87 19.00
C GLN A 39 12.27 8.55 19.25
N LYS A 40 11.20 8.07 18.60
CA LYS A 40 9.90 8.76 18.61
C LYS A 40 8.93 8.24 19.66
N ARG A 41 9.03 6.95 20.02
CA ARG A 41 8.11 6.26 20.94
C ARG A 41 6.64 6.28 20.46
N GLU A 42 6.42 6.47 19.17
CA GLU A 42 5.09 6.56 18.55
C GLU A 42 4.79 5.31 17.73
N PRO A 43 3.71 4.57 18.03
CA PRO A 43 3.30 3.40 17.24
C PRO A 43 3.06 3.73 15.77
N PHE A 44 2.48 4.87 15.48
CA PHE A 44 2.24 5.33 14.11
C PHE A 44 3.53 5.49 13.29
N ALA A 45 4.58 6.07 13.89
CA ALA A 45 5.87 6.21 13.23
C ALA A 45 6.55 4.86 12.99
N LEU A 46 6.33 3.89 13.89
CA LEU A 46 6.81 2.52 13.74
C LEU A 46 6.12 1.83 12.56
N GLU A 47 4.79 1.81 12.54
CA GLU A 47 3.99 1.18 11.47
C GLU A 47 4.32 1.78 10.11
N GLY A 48 4.32 3.12 10.00
CA GLY A 48 4.68 3.80 8.77
C GLY A 48 6.10 3.49 8.28
N THR A 49 7.05 3.27 9.21
CA THR A 49 8.40 2.85 8.85
C THR A 49 8.44 1.43 8.32
N ILE A 50 7.74 0.49 8.96
CA ILE A 50 7.66 -0.90 8.51
C ILE A 50 7.07 -0.97 7.11
N ASP A 51 5.94 -0.32 6.89
CA ASP A 51 5.25 -0.30 5.60
C ASP A 51 6.12 0.31 4.51
N GLN A 52 6.69 1.47 4.76
CA GLN A 52 7.56 2.17 3.81
C GLN A 52 8.77 1.31 3.42
N ARG A 53 9.42 0.65 4.39
CA ARG A 53 10.58 -0.21 4.14
C ARG A 53 10.22 -1.49 3.41
N TYR A 54 9.08 -2.10 3.75
CA TYR A 54 8.56 -3.26 3.04
C TYR A 54 8.27 -2.93 1.56
N LEU A 55 7.57 -1.84 1.31
CA LEU A 55 7.25 -1.40 -0.05
C LEU A 55 8.50 -1.00 -0.85
N ALA A 56 9.48 -0.35 -0.20
CA ALA A 56 10.76 -0.04 -0.83
C ALA A 56 11.55 -1.30 -1.21
N ALA A 57 11.53 -2.33 -0.35
CA ALA A 57 12.15 -3.62 -0.64
C ALA A 57 11.43 -4.32 -1.82
N LEU A 58 10.08 -4.31 -1.84
CA LEU A 58 9.29 -4.84 -2.94
C LEU A 58 9.61 -4.14 -4.27
N ALA A 59 9.65 -2.81 -4.27
CA ALA A 59 10.01 -2.01 -5.44
C ALA A 59 11.43 -2.32 -5.92
N LYS A 60 12.38 -2.48 -5.00
CA LYS A 60 13.77 -2.83 -5.32
C LYS A 60 13.86 -4.22 -5.94
N GLN A 61 13.27 -5.23 -5.31
CA GLN A 61 13.27 -6.60 -5.82
C GLN A 61 12.61 -6.70 -7.19
N THR A 62 11.52 -5.97 -7.41
CA THR A 62 10.84 -5.95 -8.72
C THR A 62 11.75 -5.39 -9.81
N ARG A 63 12.63 -4.42 -9.51
CA ARG A 63 13.60 -3.87 -10.47
C ARG A 63 14.67 -4.87 -10.91
N GLU A 64 14.96 -5.88 -10.11
CA GLU A 64 15.94 -6.92 -10.41
C GLU A 64 15.45 -7.90 -11.49
N PHE A 65 14.13 -7.91 -11.77
CA PHE A 65 13.55 -8.68 -12.85
C PHE A 65 13.57 -7.90 -14.17
N TYR A 66 14.48 -8.27 -15.06
CA TYR A 66 14.67 -7.61 -16.37
C TYR A 66 14.00 -8.40 -17.51
N GLY A 67 13.68 -7.69 -18.58
CA GLY A 67 13.22 -8.27 -19.83
C GLY A 67 11.71 -8.17 -20.05
N VAL A 68 11.31 -8.48 -21.29
CA VAL A 68 9.91 -8.32 -21.74
C VAL A 68 8.94 -9.19 -20.94
N GLN A 69 9.39 -10.38 -20.53
CA GLN A 69 8.61 -11.32 -19.74
C GLN A 69 8.24 -10.80 -18.33
N HIS A 70 8.90 -9.74 -17.85
CA HIS A 70 8.64 -9.18 -16.53
C HIS A 70 7.86 -7.86 -16.56
N ARG A 71 7.47 -7.37 -17.74
CA ARG A 71 6.63 -6.15 -17.87
C ARG A 71 5.33 -6.24 -17.08
N GLU A 72 4.73 -7.42 -17.07
CA GLU A 72 3.48 -7.66 -16.33
C GLU A 72 3.69 -7.60 -14.82
N LEU A 73 4.83 -8.10 -14.32
CA LEU A 73 5.22 -7.99 -12.92
C LEU A 73 5.41 -6.52 -12.53
N HIS A 74 6.16 -5.77 -13.34
CA HIS A 74 6.35 -4.33 -13.13
C HIS A 74 5.03 -3.57 -13.15
N ARG A 75 4.08 -3.97 -14.01
CA ARG A 75 2.76 -3.33 -14.09
C ARG A 75 1.94 -3.60 -12.83
N VAL A 76 1.83 -4.85 -12.38
CA VAL A 76 1.05 -5.20 -11.18
C VAL A 76 1.61 -4.52 -9.94
N VAL A 77 2.93 -4.61 -9.73
CA VAL A 77 3.59 -3.94 -8.59
C VAL A 77 3.52 -2.42 -8.73
N GLY A 78 3.67 -1.89 -9.95
CA GLY A 78 3.58 -0.46 -10.23
C GLY A 78 2.22 0.11 -9.85
N VAL A 79 1.13 -0.49 -10.30
CA VAL A 79 -0.25 -0.06 -9.96
C VAL A 79 -0.49 -0.13 -8.46
N TYR A 80 -0.01 -1.18 -7.80
CA TYR A 80 -0.09 -1.32 -6.35
C TYR A 80 0.63 -0.18 -5.61
N LEU A 81 1.86 0.13 -6.02
CA LEU A 81 2.63 1.24 -5.45
C LEU A 81 2.02 2.61 -5.79
N ASP A 82 1.50 2.80 -7.00
CA ASP A 82 0.84 4.03 -7.41
C ASP A 82 -0.39 4.32 -6.54
N GLN A 83 -1.19 3.30 -6.24
CA GLN A 83 -2.32 3.41 -5.33
C GLN A 83 -1.90 3.87 -3.93
N ILE A 84 -0.91 3.22 -3.34
CA ILE A 84 -0.42 3.55 -2.00
C ILE A 84 0.19 4.95 -1.97
N ASN A 85 1.04 5.28 -2.94
CA ASN A 85 1.68 6.59 -3.02
C ASN A 85 0.67 7.73 -3.12
N LEU A 86 -0.35 7.59 -3.95
CA LEU A 86 -1.37 8.62 -4.09
C LEU A 86 -2.15 8.84 -2.79
N LEU A 87 -2.59 7.74 -2.15
CA LEU A 87 -3.30 7.81 -0.87
C LEU A 87 -2.43 8.40 0.23
N TRP A 88 -1.16 7.99 0.34
CA TRP A 88 -0.22 8.53 1.31
C TRP A 88 0.09 10.00 1.04
N LEU A 89 0.32 10.39 -0.21
CA LEU A 89 0.54 11.79 -0.58
C LEU A 89 -0.62 12.67 -0.10
N LEU A 90 -1.85 12.28 -0.45
CA LEU A 90 -3.03 13.07 -0.10
C LEU A 90 -3.23 13.15 1.42
N ARG A 91 -3.04 12.04 2.14
CA ARG A 91 -3.17 12.02 3.61
C ARG A 91 -2.07 12.84 4.28
N PHE A 92 -0.81 12.63 3.92
CA PHE A 92 0.31 13.31 4.55
C PHE A 92 0.27 14.82 4.28
N ARG A 93 0.03 15.23 3.03
CA ARG A 93 0.00 16.66 2.68
C ARG A 93 -1.22 17.38 3.20
N PHE A 94 -2.40 16.81 3.08
CA PHE A 94 -3.65 17.54 3.28
C PHE A 94 -4.38 17.19 4.58
N ALA A 95 -4.29 15.94 5.05
CA ALA A 95 -4.87 15.56 6.35
C ALA A 95 -3.89 15.80 7.50
N TYR A 96 -2.66 15.30 7.40
CA TYR A 96 -1.64 15.48 8.46
C TYR A 96 -0.82 16.76 8.31
N ARG A 97 -0.97 17.49 7.22
CA ARG A 97 -0.31 18.79 6.96
C ARG A 97 1.22 18.73 7.03
N LEU A 98 1.81 17.62 6.63
CA LEU A 98 3.26 17.51 6.51
C LEU A 98 3.75 18.42 5.38
N SER A 99 4.99 18.88 5.51
CA SER A 99 5.66 19.65 4.44
C SER A 99 5.84 18.79 3.17
N PRO A 100 6.03 19.41 1.99
CA PRO A 100 6.34 18.67 0.76
C PRO A 100 7.53 17.71 0.92
N SER A 101 8.59 18.16 1.57
CA SER A 101 9.80 17.35 1.79
C SER A 101 9.52 16.16 2.69
N GLU A 102 8.89 16.36 3.85
CA GLU A 102 8.53 15.28 4.77
C GLU A 102 7.64 14.24 4.09
N THR A 103 6.62 14.70 3.34
CA THR A 103 5.74 13.81 2.58
C THR A 103 6.54 13.00 1.56
N PHE A 104 7.39 13.66 0.77
CA PHE A 104 8.17 12.99 -0.28
C PHE A 104 9.05 11.86 0.26
N TYR A 105 9.66 12.05 1.43
CA TYR A 105 10.50 11.03 2.07
C TYR A 105 9.72 9.81 2.58
N GLN A 106 8.40 9.93 2.76
CA GLN A 106 7.55 8.80 3.15
C GLN A 106 7.11 7.96 1.93
N LEU A 107 7.14 8.52 0.72
CA LEU A 107 6.67 7.86 -0.49
C LEU A 107 7.70 6.87 -1.04
N VAL A 108 7.22 5.85 -1.73
CA VAL A 108 8.02 4.82 -2.38
C VAL A 108 7.80 4.89 -3.90
N PRO A 109 8.67 5.56 -4.66
CA PRO A 109 8.48 5.74 -6.09
C PRO A 109 8.25 4.42 -6.83
N SER A 110 7.19 4.36 -7.61
CA SER A 110 6.86 3.22 -8.46
C SER A 110 7.74 3.18 -9.72
N LEU A 111 7.68 2.08 -10.44
CA LEU A 111 8.25 1.96 -11.79
C LEU A 111 7.19 2.24 -12.88
N SER A 112 6.01 2.66 -12.50
CA SER A 112 4.87 2.89 -13.36
C SER A 112 4.59 4.38 -13.49
N LEU A 113 3.42 4.83 -13.06
CA LEU A 113 2.93 6.18 -13.30
C LEU A 113 3.49 7.21 -12.31
N LEU A 114 3.56 6.85 -11.03
CA LEU A 114 4.02 7.74 -9.96
C LEU A 114 5.51 7.48 -9.63
N HIS A 115 6.36 7.67 -10.65
CA HIS A 115 7.80 7.63 -10.48
C HIS A 115 8.32 8.85 -9.68
N ARG A 116 9.60 8.81 -9.31
CA ARG A 116 10.23 9.79 -8.41
C ARG A 116 9.94 11.26 -8.77
N ASP A 117 10.15 11.61 -10.04
CA ASP A 117 10.03 13.02 -10.47
C ASP A 117 8.57 13.46 -10.45
N ARG A 118 7.65 12.58 -10.86
CA ARG A 118 6.23 12.87 -10.78
C ARG A 118 5.75 13.05 -9.34
N LEU A 119 6.20 12.19 -8.42
CA LEU A 119 5.87 12.37 -7.01
C LEU A 119 6.42 13.67 -6.45
N LEU A 120 7.64 14.09 -6.87
CA LEU A 120 8.22 15.36 -6.45
C LEU A 120 7.40 16.56 -6.97
N GLU A 121 6.87 16.50 -8.18
CA GLU A 121 5.96 17.51 -8.70
C GLU A 121 4.66 17.57 -7.88
N LEU A 122 4.03 16.41 -7.67
CA LEU A 122 2.73 16.32 -7.00
C LEU A 122 2.76 16.77 -5.53
N VAL A 123 3.81 16.45 -4.76
CA VAL A 123 3.90 16.87 -3.34
C VAL A 123 4.02 18.38 -3.17
N ASN A 124 4.49 19.10 -4.18
CA ASN A 124 4.62 20.56 -4.15
C ASN A 124 3.31 21.30 -4.48
N LEU A 125 2.27 20.59 -4.91
CA LEU A 125 0.96 21.21 -5.15
C LEU A 125 0.25 21.51 -3.84
N ASP A 126 -0.57 22.54 -3.83
CA ASP A 126 -1.17 23.13 -2.63
C ASP A 126 -2.62 22.69 -2.37
N SER A 127 -3.22 21.94 -3.30
CA SER A 127 -4.59 21.43 -3.15
C SER A 127 -4.78 20.04 -3.77
N ILE A 128 -5.76 19.30 -3.24
CA ILE A 128 -6.14 17.97 -3.75
C ILE A 128 -6.55 18.07 -5.22
N ASP A 129 -7.35 19.08 -5.58
CA ASP A 129 -7.83 19.26 -6.95
C ASP A 129 -6.68 19.45 -7.94
N LYS A 130 -5.64 20.23 -7.56
CA LYS A 130 -4.44 20.40 -8.39
C LYS A 130 -3.65 19.09 -8.51
N VAL A 131 -3.55 18.31 -7.43
CA VAL A 131 -2.91 16.99 -7.48
C VAL A 131 -3.65 16.07 -8.44
N LEU A 132 -4.98 16.00 -8.34
CA LEU A 132 -5.79 15.14 -9.22
C LEU A 132 -5.71 15.56 -10.68
N ALA A 133 -5.73 16.87 -10.95
CA ALA A 133 -5.61 17.41 -12.30
C ALA A 133 -4.21 17.21 -12.93
N ALA A 134 -3.17 17.04 -12.09
CA ALA A 134 -1.79 16.82 -12.55
C ALA A 134 -1.42 15.32 -12.65
N LEU A 135 -2.36 14.41 -12.38
CA LEU A 135 -2.10 12.99 -12.50
C LEU A 135 -1.90 12.58 -13.98
N PRO A 136 -1.04 11.60 -14.25
CA PRO A 136 -0.88 11.07 -15.60
C PRO A 136 -2.05 10.16 -15.98
N GLU A 137 -2.31 10.02 -17.31
CA GLU A 137 -3.22 8.99 -17.80
C GLU A 137 -2.78 7.58 -17.38
N PRO A 138 -3.70 6.71 -16.99
CA PRO A 138 -5.16 6.87 -16.97
C PRO A 138 -5.73 7.38 -15.63
N LEU A 139 -4.86 7.75 -14.66
CA LEU A 139 -5.30 8.12 -13.31
C LEU A 139 -6.12 9.42 -13.27
N ASP A 140 -5.80 10.40 -14.10
CA ASP A 140 -6.54 11.65 -14.24
C ASP A 140 -8.00 11.39 -14.59
N GLY A 141 -8.27 10.62 -15.64
CA GLY A 141 -9.62 10.25 -16.05
C GLY A 141 -10.34 9.33 -15.07
N LEU A 142 -9.61 8.38 -14.47
CA LEU A 142 -10.14 7.45 -13.47
C LEU A 142 -10.64 8.16 -12.21
N LEU A 143 -9.92 9.18 -11.77
CA LEU A 143 -10.16 9.90 -10.51
C LEU A 143 -10.88 11.22 -10.71
N ALA A 144 -11.21 11.58 -11.96
CA ALA A 144 -12.01 12.77 -12.26
C ALA A 144 -13.35 12.73 -11.52
N GLY A 145 -13.70 13.85 -10.86
CA GLY A 145 -14.94 13.94 -10.11
C GLY A 145 -15.00 13.14 -8.82
N SER A 146 -13.85 12.67 -8.31
CA SER A 146 -13.79 12.06 -6.98
C SER A 146 -14.24 13.06 -5.91
N VAL A 147 -15.21 12.66 -5.08
CA VAL A 147 -15.86 13.54 -4.10
C VAL A 147 -15.06 13.63 -2.79
N ASN A 148 -14.37 12.55 -2.44
CA ASN A 148 -13.60 12.45 -1.19
C ASN A 148 -12.51 11.36 -1.29
N LEU A 149 -11.68 11.25 -0.23
CA LEU A 149 -10.60 10.24 -0.17
C LEU A 149 -11.12 8.79 -0.22
N VAL A 150 -12.32 8.53 0.27
CA VAL A 150 -12.94 7.19 0.27
C VAL A 150 -13.27 6.77 -1.16
N ASP A 151 -13.94 7.63 -1.92
CA ASP A 151 -14.26 7.40 -3.34
C ASP A 151 -12.98 7.21 -4.17
N LEU A 152 -11.98 8.06 -3.94
CA LEU A 152 -10.68 7.93 -4.59
C LEU A 152 -10.01 6.58 -4.27
N GLN A 153 -10.02 6.16 -3.02
CA GLN A 153 -9.47 4.87 -2.58
C GLN A 153 -10.20 3.70 -3.25
N GLN A 154 -11.54 3.74 -3.32
CA GLN A 154 -12.35 2.72 -3.98
C GLN A 154 -12.04 2.61 -5.48
N ARG A 155 -11.95 3.75 -6.18
CA ARG A 155 -11.61 3.77 -7.62
C ARG A 155 -10.21 3.22 -7.89
N MET A 156 -9.23 3.59 -7.08
CA MET A 156 -7.86 3.07 -7.18
C MET A 156 -7.81 1.56 -6.89
N ALA A 157 -8.54 1.08 -5.88
CA ALA A 157 -8.63 -0.34 -5.58
C ALA A 157 -9.28 -1.14 -6.71
N ALA A 158 -10.36 -0.62 -7.29
CA ALA A 158 -11.02 -1.23 -8.44
C ALA A 158 -10.09 -1.29 -9.67
N TYR A 159 -9.32 -0.25 -9.91
CA TYR A 159 -8.31 -0.21 -10.98
C TYR A 159 -7.21 -1.26 -10.72
N ALA A 160 -6.67 -1.33 -9.52
CA ALA A 160 -5.65 -2.33 -9.16
C ALA A 160 -6.17 -3.76 -9.29
N ALA A 161 -7.41 -4.03 -8.85
CA ALA A 161 -8.06 -5.33 -9.01
C ALA A 161 -8.25 -5.70 -10.49
N THR A 162 -8.66 -4.74 -11.32
CA THR A 162 -8.84 -4.95 -12.77
C THR A 162 -7.52 -5.30 -13.44
N GLU A 163 -6.44 -4.59 -13.13
CA GLU A 163 -5.11 -4.85 -13.68
C GLU A 163 -4.55 -6.19 -13.19
N ALA A 164 -4.71 -6.52 -11.92
CA ALA A 164 -4.32 -7.83 -11.39
C ALA A 164 -5.12 -8.96 -12.04
N ALA A 165 -6.43 -8.82 -12.19
CA ALA A 165 -7.28 -9.79 -12.86
C ALA A 165 -6.92 -9.97 -14.36
N ARG A 166 -6.53 -8.89 -15.03
CA ARG A 166 -6.04 -8.94 -16.40
C ARG A 166 -4.75 -9.74 -16.52
N VAL A 167 -3.78 -9.47 -15.62
CA VAL A 167 -2.50 -10.20 -15.61
C VAL A 167 -2.72 -11.67 -15.22
N LEU A 168 -3.59 -11.96 -14.25
CA LEU A 168 -3.91 -13.34 -13.88
C LEU A 168 -4.46 -14.16 -15.06
N ARG A 169 -5.35 -13.57 -15.87
CA ARG A 169 -6.00 -14.27 -16.99
C ARG A 169 -5.15 -14.36 -18.23
N HIS A 170 -4.40 -13.32 -18.55
CA HIS A 170 -3.74 -13.16 -19.87
C HIS A 170 -2.22 -13.01 -19.77
N GLY A 171 -1.65 -12.97 -18.56
CA GLY A 171 -0.22 -12.78 -18.38
C GLY A 171 0.61 -13.97 -18.85
N ALA A 172 1.70 -13.71 -19.53
CA ALA A 172 2.67 -14.72 -19.96
C ALA A 172 3.63 -15.13 -18.81
N SER A 173 3.89 -14.22 -17.88
CA SER A 173 4.78 -14.46 -16.74
C SER A 173 4.10 -15.23 -15.60
N GLY A 174 4.61 -16.43 -15.29
CA GLY A 174 4.11 -17.24 -14.15
C GLY A 174 4.24 -16.50 -12.82
N VAL A 175 5.35 -15.76 -12.61
CA VAL A 175 5.58 -14.96 -11.38
C VAL A 175 4.57 -13.83 -11.27
N ALA A 176 4.32 -13.10 -12.37
CA ALA A 176 3.33 -12.01 -12.37
C ALA A 176 1.91 -12.53 -12.12
N ARG A 177 1.54 -13.68 -12.71
CA ARG A 177 0.25 -14.32 -12.48
C ARG A 177 0.08 -14.79 -11.03
N ALA A 178 1.13 -15.38 -10.44
CA ALA A 178 1.12 -15.79 -9.04
C ALA A 178 0.94 -14.59 -8.10
N LEU A 179 1.67 -13.51 -8.33
CA LEU A 179 1.52 -12.29 -7.54
C LEU A 179 0.13 -11.67 -7.70
N ALA A 180 -0.36 -11.56 -8.94
CA ALA A 180 -1.71 -11.05 -9.21
C ALA A 180 -2.80 -11.89 -8.50
N TYR A 181 -2.65 -13.21 -8.48
CA TYR A 181 -3.54 -14.10 -7.72
C TYR A 181 -3.50 -13.81 -6.23
N LEU A 182 -2.30 -13.68 -5.64
CA LEU A 182 -2.15 -13.39 -4.21
C LEU A 182 -2.77 -12.04 -3.84
N MET A 183 -2.56 -11.01 -4.65
CA MET A 183 -3.16 -9.69 -4.43
C MET A 183 -4.70 -9.75 -4.46
N LEU A 184 -5.29 -10.44 -5.44
CA LEU A 184 -6.73 -10.60 -5.51
C LEU A 184 -7.28 -11.39 -4.33
N ARG A 185 -6.58 -12.43 -3.89
CA ARG A 185 -6.98 -13.22 -2.71
C ARG A 185 -6.87 -12.41 -1.42
N GLU A 186 -5.86 -11.57 -1.29
CA GLU A 186 -5.74 -10.66 -0.15
C GLU A 186 -6.92 -9.68 -0.11
N MET A 187 -7.28 -9.06 -1.25
CA MET A 187 -8.46 -8.20 -1.35
C MET A 187 -9.75 -8.93 -0.97
N ASP A 188 -9.93 -10.18 -1.41
CA ASP A 188 -11.10 -11.00 -1.05
C ASP A 188 -11.14 -11.29 0.46
N LEU A 189 -9.99 -11.61 1.07
CA LEU A 189 -9.90 -11.87 2.51
C LEU A 189 -10.21 -10.61 3.32
N GLN A 190 -9.71 -9.46 2.91
CA GLN A 190 -10.00 -8.19 3.58
C GLN A 190 -11.49 -7.83 3.49
N ARG A 191 -12.12 -8.04 2.34
CA ARG A 191 -13.58 -7.88 2.18
C ARG A 191 -14.37 -8.81 3.09
N LEU A 192 -14.00 -10.08 3.12
CA LEU A 192 -14.63 -11.08 4.00
C LEU A 192 -14.47 -10.70 5.47
N PHE A 193 -13.28 -10.23 5.86
CA PHE A 193 -13.00 -9.75 7.20
C PHE A 193 -13.87 -8.54 7.56
N ALA A 194 -13.95 -7.53 6.68
CA ALA A 194 -14.80 -6.36 6.88
C ALA A 194 -16.29 -6.75 7.03
N LEU A 195 -16.77 -7.66 6.18
CA LEU A 195 -18.14 -8.17 6.23
C LEU A 195 -18.43 -8.90 7.55
N THR A 196 -17.56 -9.82 7.95
CA THR A 196 -17.75 -10.61 9.17
C THR A 196 -17.67 -9.75 10.41
N HIS A 197 -16.68 -8.86 10.52
CA HIS A 197 -16.58 -7.91 11.63
C HIS A 197 -17.73 -6.94 11.70
N GLY A 198 -18.16 -6.38 10.57
CA GLY A 198 -19.30 -5.48 10.49
C GLY A 198 -20.59 -6.14 11.03
N ARG A 199 -20.83 -7.41 10.67
CA ARG A 199 -21.95 -8.19 11.18
C ARG A 199 -21.82 -8.54 12.66
N MET A 200 -20.62 -8.91 13.11
CA MET A 200 -20.38 -9.20 14.54
C MET A 200 -20.63 -7.97 15.42
N LEU A 201 -20.22 -6.79 14.93
CA LEU A 201 -20.43 -5.52 15.61
C LEU A 201 -21.85 -4.96 15.41
N LYS A 202 -22.72 -5.68 14.68
CA LYS A 202 -24.11 -5.27 14.38
C LYS A 202 -24.19 -3.87 13.75
N LEU A 203 -23.23 -3.53 12.88
CA LEU A 203 -23.24 -2.26 12.17
C LEU A 203 -24.40 -2.22 11.15
N PRO A 204 -24.94 -1.02 10.83
CA PRO A 204 -25.89 -0.84 9.74
C PRO A 204 -25.37 -1.40 8.43
N GLU A 205 -26.23 -2.00 7.61
CA GLU A 205 -25.82 -2.64 6.33
C GLU A 205 -25.10 -1.68 5.39
N GLU A 206 -25.49 -0.41 5.39
CA GLU A 206 -24.86 0.64 4.59
C GLU A 206 -23.40 0.86 5.00
N LEU A 207 -23.10 0.88 6.31
CA LEU A 207 -21.73 1.01 6.81
C LEU A 207 -20.90 -0.24 6.52
N VAL A 208 -21.51 -1.42 6.60
CA VAL A 208 -20.84 -2.68 6.24
C VAL A 208 -20.49 -2.70 4.76
N ALA A 209 -21.39 -2.25 3.88
CA ALA A 209 -21.14 -2.16 2.46
C ALA A 209 -19.96 -1.22 2.15
N VAL A 210 -19.94 -0.02 2.74
CA VAL A 210 -18.82 0.92 2.60
C VAL A 210 -17.51 0.32 3.11
N ALA A 211 -17.53 -0.37 4.26
CA ALA A 211 -16.34 -1.01 4.82
C ALA A 211 -15.81 -2.15 3.92
N VAL A 212 -16.70 -2.94 3.31
CA VAL A 212 -16.33 -4.01 2.36
C VAL A 212 -15.69 -3.43 1.10
N ASP A 213 -16.22 -2.33 0.57
CA ASP A 213 -15.65 -1.66 -0.60
C ASP A 213 -14.28 -1.03 -0.30
N LEU A 214 -14.11 -0.46 0.91
CA LEU A 214 -12.84 0.10 1.37
C LEU A 214 -11.78 -0.98 1.66
N ALA A 215 -12.18 -2.12 2.18
CA ALA A 215 -11.30 -3.22 2.53
C ALA A 215 -10.59 -3.84 1.31
N ALA A 216 -11.01 -3.53 0.10
CA ALA A 216 -10.30 -3.89 -1.13
C ALA A 216 -9.01 -3.06 -1.35
N SER A 217 -8.72 -2.11 -0.48
CA SER A 217 -7.51 -1.29 -0.55
C SER A 217 -6.36 -1.95 0.23
N PRO A 218 -5.17 -2.10 -0.37
CA PRO A 218 -4.05 -2.84 0.22
C PRO A 218 -3.36 -2.16 1.41
N CYS A 219 -3.90 -1.09 1.95
CA CYS A 219 -3.35 -0.45 3.15
C CYS A 219 -4.49 0.13 4.01
N PRO A 220 -5.13 -0.69 4.88
CA PRO A 220 -5.97 -0.16 5.92
C PRO A 220 -5.07 0.51 6.96
N MET A 221 -4.81 1.81 6.80
CA MET A 221 -4.30 2.59 7.93
C MET A 221 -5.35 2.54 9.04
N PRO A 222 -4.97 2.28 10.31
CA PRO A 222 -5.92 2.30 11.40
C PRO A 222 -6.60 3.67 11.46
N PHE A 223 -7.91 3.64 11.42
CA PHE A 223 -8.73 4.83 11.68
C PHE A 223 -8.52 5.22 13.14
N GLN A 224 -8.03 6.44 13.38
CA GLN A 224 -8.16 7.10 14.67
C GLN A 224 -9.52 7.74 14.80
#